data_097286edbaef3a44522b1d9cb46f4715
#
_entry.id   097286edbaef3a44522b1d9cb46f4715
#
_cell.length_a   1.000
_cell.length_b   1.000
_cell.length_c   1.000
_cell.angle_alpha   90.00
_cell.angle_beta   90.00
_cell.angle_gamma   90.00
#
_symmetry.space_group_name_H-M   'P 1'
#
loop_
_entity.id
_entity.type
_entity.pdbx_description
1 polymer ?
#
loop_
_entity_poly.entity_id
_entity_poly.type
_entity_poly.pdbx_seq_one_letter_code
_entity_poly.pdbx_strand_id
1 'polypeptide(L)'
;MTLGHYAPQSHTTVPPPPHPSSFVPLFQTNTSVVSGNPNAYSNMTGTPSSQLAWLSGLSTSFNEMSADQKFLRKTSIIATIGPKTNNVETLVQLADAGMNIVRMNFSHGSYEYHQSVIDNARAAAAKSPSGRPIAIALDTKGPEIRTGLMKDDTDVPIPAGHEFWVTTDKAYAEAGTAEHIFIDYANIVKVTAPGKLIYVDDGILSLQVISIDGEKLRVKSLNSGVLSSRKGVNLPKTAVDLPALSEKDKSDLAFGVKNGVDMIFASFIRSANDVKEIRKVLGPEGADIKIIVKIENEQGVMNFDEILRETDGVMVARGDLGIEIPASQVFMAQKMMIAKCNVAGKPVICATQMLESMTYNPRPTRAEVSDVANAVIDGADCVMLSGETAKGKYPIEAVKMMAETAFLAESSIAYPPLFDQLRALTPRPTETAETLALSAVAAAIEQDAGAIIVLSTSGVSARLISKYRPACPIICVTRNEQTARQLHLSRGVYPVWFPEPRGIPAEKWQIDVDNRIRYGLRVALGLGIIKPEATVMAVQGWKGGLGHTNTLRILSVPSDPADLDLHSIERD
;
A
#
# COMPACT_ATOMS: atom_id res chain seq x y z
N MET A 1 -7.10 -63.60 -54.53
CA MET A 1 -8.48 -63.80 -54.99
C MET A 1 -9.39 -63.13 -54.03
N THR A 2 -10.02 -62.18 -54.39
CA THR A 2 -11.30 -61.57 -54.62
C THR A 2 -11.29 -60.08 -54.37
N LEU A 3 -11.65 -59.36 -55.42
CA LEU A 3 -11.81 -57.89 -55.49
C LEU A 3 -13.06 -57.45 -54.69
N GLY A 4 -12.93 -56.40 -53.89
CA GLY A 4 -14.03 -55.71 -53.22
C GLY A 4 -14.21 -54.33 -53.87
N HIS A 5 -15.43 -54.04 -54.33
CA HIS A 5 -15.86 -52.84 -55.01
C HIS A 5 -15.80 -51.56 -54.16
N TYR A 6 -15.22 -50.49 -54.77
CA TYR A 6 -15.37 -49.12 -54.30
C TYR A 6 -16.67 -48.50 -54.81
N ALA A 7 -17.51 -47.96 -53.94
CA ALA A 7 -18.65 -47.13 -54.30
C ALA A 7 -18.23 -45.63 -54.21
N PRO A 8 -18.74 -44.73 -55.06
CA PRO A 8 -18.29 -43.33 -55.13
C PRO A 8 -18.91 -42.48 -54.04
N GLN A 9 -18.07 -41.65 -53.41
CA GLN A 9 -18.48 -40.64 -52.45
C GLN A 9 -19.18 -39.46 -53.14
N SER A 10 -20.30 -39.05 -52.58
CA SER A 10 -21.11 -37.91 -52.98
C SER A 10 -20.36 -36.59 -52.70
N HIS A 11 -20.24 -35.74 -53.71
CA HIS A 11 -19.75 -34.37 -53.64
C HIS A 11 -20.75 -33.51 -52.85
N THR A 12 -20.38 -33.06 -51.64
CA THR A 12 -21.04 -31.97 -50.96
C THR A 12 -20.50 -30.64 -51.49
N THR A 13 -21.34 -29.91 -52.19
CA THR A 13 -21.07 -28.55 -52.66
C THR A 13 -21.00 -27.57 -51.49
N VAL A 14 -19.82 -26.94 -51.35
CA VAL A 14 -19.62 -25.81 -50.41
C VAL A 14 -20.32 -24.60 -51.02
N PRO A 15 -21.17 -23.86 -50.23
CA PRO A 15 -21.77 -22.64 -50.74
C PRO A 15 -20.70 -21.53 -50.90
N PRO A 16 -20.85 -20.64 -51.91
CA PRO A 16 -19.92 -19.56 -52.17
C PRO A 16 -19.93 -18.54 -51.01
N PRO A 17 -18.80 -17.85 -50.77
CA PRO A 17 -18.72 -16.82 -49.71
C PRO A 17 -19.64 -15.64 -50.06
N PRO A 18 -20.24 -14.98 -49.04
CA PRO A 18 -21.13 -13.85 -49.28
C PRO A 18 -20.37 -12.66 -49.88
N HIS A 19 -21.02 -11.98 -50.81
CA HIS A 19 -20.52 -10.78 -51.48
C HIS A 19 -20.18 -9.67 -50.48
N PRO A 20 -19.11 -8.87 -50.70
CA PRO A 20 -18.75 -7.75 -49.83
C PRO A 20 -19.58 -6.51 -50.17
N SER A 21 -20.76 -6.41 -49.61
CA SER A 21 -21.59 -5.21 -49.74
C SER A 21 -22.43 -5.01 -48.46
N SER A 22 -21.76 -4.61 -47.41
CA SER A 22 -22.28 -3.81 -46.29
C SER A 22 -21.17 -3.50 -45.27
N PHE A 23 -20.13 -2.82 -45.72
CA PHE A 23 -19.33 -2.04 -44.78
C PHE A 23 -20.17 -0.85 -44.38
N VAL A 24 -20.85 -0.96 -43.26
CA VAL A 24 -21.28 0.20 -42.50
C VAL A 24 -20.01 0.85 -41.94
N PRO A 25 -19.69 2.11 -42.27
CA PRO A 25 -18.53 2.77 -41.69
C PRO A 25 -18.76 2.93 -40.18
N LEU A 26 -17.96 2.22 -39.40
CA LEU A 26 -17.92 2.27 -37.93
C LEU A 26 -17.44 3.63 -37.36
N PHE A 27 -17.25 4.62 -38.22
CA PHE A 27 -16.89 5.98 -37.86
C PHE A 27 -17.73 7.00 -38.65
N GLN A 28 -18.97 7.21 -38.20
CA GLN A 28 -19.54 8.54 -38.37
C GLN A 28 -18.87 9.40 -37.29
N THR A 29 -17.88 10.17 -37.68
CA THR A 29 -17.34 11.27 -36.87
C THR A 29 -18.43 12.31 -36.74
N ASN A 30 -19.22 12.20 -35.67
CA ASN A 30 -20.13 13.26 -35.27
C ASN A 30 -19.25 14.44 -34.79
N THR A 31 -19.01 15.42 -35.66
CA THR A 31 -18.24 16.64 -35.37
C THR A 31 -18.85 17.49 -34.24
N SER A 32 -20.03 17.12 -33.72
CA SER A 32 -20.64 17.73 -32.53
C SER A 32 -19.99 17.30 -31.20
N VAL A 33 -19.16 16.25 -31.20
CA VAL A 33 -18.47 15.75 -29.99
C VAL A 33 -17.26 16.61 -29.60
N VAL A 34 -16.81 17.50 -30.48
CA VAL A 34 -15.64 18.37 -30.20
C VAL A 34 -16.00 19.61 -29.36
N SER A 35 -17.28 19.87 -29.15
CA SER A 35 -17.74 20.99 -28.31
C SER A 35 -18.04 20.54 -26.85
N GLY A 36 -17.01 20.11 -26.13
CA GLY A 36 -16.87 20.30 -24.69
C GLY A 36 -17.99 19.81 -23.74
N ASN A 37 -18.73 18.75 -24.04
CA ASN A 37 -19.60 18.12 -23.04
C ASN A 37 -18.79 17.03 -22.29
N PRO A 38 -18.39 17.24 -21.03
CA PRO A 38 -17.62 16.25 -20.27
C PRO A 38 -18.36 14.91 -20.07
N ASN A 39 -19.68 14.87 -20.26
CA ASN A 39 -20.50 13.67 -20.15
C ASN A 39 -20.63 12.89 -21.48
N ALA A 40 -20.11 13.40 -22.59
CA ALA A 40 -20.25 12.73 -23.89
C ALA A 40 -19.54 11.36 -23.95
N TYR A 41 -18.55 11.13 -23.11
CA TYR A 41 -17.80 9.88 -23.04
C TYR A 41 -18.28 8.92 -21.95
N SER A 42 -19.15 9.36 -21.03
CA SER A 42 -19.68 8.51 -19.95
C SER A 42 -20.57 7.36 -20.44
N ASN A 43 -21.08 7.46 -21.69
CA ASN A 43 -21.93 6.45 -22.32
C ASN A 43 -21.19 5.50 -23.27
N MET A 44 -19.87 5.53 -23.30
CA MET A 44 -19.09 4.57 -24.11
C MET A 44 -19.15 3.18 -23.47
N THR A 45 -19.82 2.24 -24.13
CA THR A 45 -20.02 0.84 -23.69
C THR A 45 -18.79 -0.06 -23.87
N GLY A 46 -17.62 0.48 -24.27
CA GLY A 46 -16.36 -0.26 -24.36
C GLY A 46 -15.49 0.01 -23.14
N THR A 47 -14.77 -0.99 -22.65
CA THR A 47 -13.66 -0.79 -21.71
C THR A 47 -12.59 0.07 -22.41
N PRO A 48 -12.43 1.36 -22.07
CA PRO A 48 -11.34 2.12 -22.64
C PRO A 48 -10.04 1.43 -22.23
N SER A 49 -9.10 1.27 -23.15
CA SER A 49 -7.73 0.94 -22.74
C SER A 49 -7.31 1.97 -21.69
N SER A 50 -6.43 1.60 -20.77
CA SER A 50 -5.93 2.52 -19.74
C SER A 50 -5.47 3.86 -20.31
N GLN A 51 -5.00 3.91 -21.54
CA GLN A 51 -4.57 5.11 -22.26
C GLN A 51 -5.72 6.03 -22.70
N LEU A 52 -6.91 5.48 -22.94
CA LEU A 52 -8.10 6.25 -23.34
C LEU A 52 -9.03 6.58 -22.16
N ALA A 53 -8.77 6.04 -20.98
CA ALA A 53 -9.52 6.37 -19.76
C ALA A 53 -9.50 7.87 -19.44
N TRP A 54 -8.47 8.58 -19.87
CA TRP A 54 -8.31 10.03 -19.74
C TRP A 54 -9.39 10.85 -20.46
N LEU A 55 -9.99 10.30 -21.51
CA LEU A 55 -11.06 10.99 -22.26
C LEU A 55 -12.32 11.22 -21.43
N SER A 56 -12.56 10.38 -20.43
CA SER A 56 -13.72 10.48 -19.54
C SER A 56 -13.42 11.16 -18.19
N GLY A 57 -12.17 11.16 -17.74
CA GLY A 57 -11.79 11.56 -16.40
C GLY A 57 -11.10 12.92 -16.28
N LEU A 58 -10.55 13.47 -17.37
CA LEU A 58 -9.88 14.76 -17.31
C LEU A 58 -10.87 15.93 -17.33
N SER A 59 -11.19 16.40 -16.12
CA SER A 59 -11.64 17.77 -15.98
C SER A 59 -10.42 18.70 -16.17
N THR A 60 -10.45 19.54 -17.19
CA THR A 60 -9.44 20.58 -17.40
C THR A 60 -9.61 21.77 -16.43
N SER A 61 -10.46 21.65 -15.42
CA SER A 61 -10.56 22.66 -14.39
C SER A 61 -9.31 22.59 -13.51
N PHE A 62 -8.46 23.60 -13.61
CA PHE A 62 -7.30 23.81 -12.75
C PHE A 62 -7.73 24.33 -11.36
N ASN A 63 -8.84 23.87 -10.83
CA ASN A 63 -9.31 24.27 -9.52
C ASN A 63 -8.45 23.58 -8.45
N GLU A 64 -7.94 24.38 -7.53
CA GLU A 64 -7.27 23.86 -6.34
C GLU A 64 -8.28 23.03 -5.51
N MET A 65 -7.76 21.99 -4.85
CA MET A 65 -8.54 21.21 -3.90
C MET A 65 -9.02 22.13 -2.76
N SER A 66 -10.34 22.33 -2.64
CA SER A 66 -10.89 23.12 -1.53
C SER A 66 -10.66 22.43 -0.18
N ALA A 67 -10.68 23.21 0.89
CA ALA A 67 -10.52 22.68 2.26
C ALA A 67 -11.55 21.57 2.56
N ASP A 68 -12.76 21.67 2.00
CA ASP A 68 -13.86 20.71 2.18
C ASP A 68 -13.62 19.40 1.41
N GLN A 69 -12.81 19.43 0.35
CA GLN A 69 -12.52 18.24 -0.47
C GLN A 69 -11.41 17.35 0.10
N LYS A 70 -10.63 17.84 1.08
CA LYS A 70 -9.52 17.05 1.67
C LYS A 70 -9.95 15.71 2.25
N PHE A 71 -11.22 15.60 2.70
CA PHE A 71 -11.77 14.36 3.24
C PHE A 71 -12.25 13.37 2.16
N LEU A 72 -12.31 13.78 0.91
CA LEU A 72 -12.72 12.92 -0.20
C LEU A 72 -11.55 12.10 -0.79
N ARG A 73 -10.31 12.41 -0.40
CA ARG A 73 -9.14 11.62 -0.82
C ARG A 73 -9.22 10.19 -0.28
N LYS A 74 -9.01 9.22 -1.16
CA LYS A 74 -9.13 7.79 -0.89
C LYS A 74 -7.81 7.11 -0.51
N THR A 75 -6.69 7.53 -1.13
CA THR A 75 -5.35 6.98 -0.88
C THR A 75 -4.80 7.51 0.45
N SER A 76 -4.41 6.64 1.35
CA SER A 76 -3.82 7.05 2.64
C SER A 76 -2.36 7.48 2.51
N ILE A 77 -1.94 8.38 3.40
CA ILE A 77 -0.56 8.87 3.47
C ILE A 77 0.10 8.37 4.74
N ILE A 78 1.27 7.76 4.56
CA ILE A 78 2.16 7.30 5.63
C ILE A 78 3.30 8.30 5.75
N ALA A 79 3.53 8.85 6.94
CA ALA A 79 4.64 9.74 7.20
C ALA A 79 5.61 9.11 8.20
N THR A 80 6.90 9.06 7.83
CA THR A 80 7.94 8.63 8.76
C THR A 80 8.26 9.76 9.72
N ILE A 81 8.20 9.46 11.02
CA ILE A 81 8.46 10.43 12.06
C ILE A 81 9.93 10.37 12.48
N GLY A 82 10.55 11.51 12.48
CA GLY A 82 11.93 11.73 12.89
C GLY A 82 12.04 12.81 13.98
N PRO A 83 13.26 13.12 14.43
CA PRO A 83 13.47 14.06 15.53
C PRO A 83 12.82 15.45 15.34
N LYS A 84 12.68 15.92 14.10
CA LYS A 84 12.08 17.22 13.79
C LYS A 84 10.55 17.21 13.86
N THR A 85 9.93 16.07 13.67
CA THR A 85 8.48 15.93 13.58
C THR A 85 7.87 15.21 14.79
N ASN A 86 8.70 14.71 15.71
CA ASN A 86 8.25 14.02 16.93
C ASN A 86 7.83 15.01 18.03
N ASN A 87 6.76 15.74 17.80
CA ASN A 87 6.05 16.54 18.80
C ASN A 87 4.56 16.63 18.45
N VAL A 88 3.71 16.83 19.46
CA VAL A 88 2.25 16.75 19.30
C VAL A 88 1.73 17.79 18.29
N GLU A 89 2.23 19.01 18.35
CA GLU A 89 1.79 20.12 17.49
C GLU A 89 2.06 19.84 16.02
N THR A 90 3.28 19.37 15.70
CA THR A 90 3.64 19.00 14.33
C THR A 90 2.85 17.79 13.85
N LEU A 91 2.61 16.79 14.70
CA LEU A 91 1.80 15.62 14.35
C LEU A 91 0.34 15.99 14.07
N VAL A 92 -0.24 16.94 14.80
CA VAL A 92 -1.57 17.50 14.48
C VAL A 92 -1.54 18.19 13.11
N GLN A 93 -0.53 19.00 12.82
CA GLN A 93 -0.39 19.69 11.53
C GLN A 93 -0.21 18.67 10.37
N LEU A 94 0.56 17.61 10.57
CA LEU A 94 0.72 16.52 9.58
C LEU A 94 -0.59 15.78 9.35
N ALA A 95 -1.36 15.49 10.42
CA ALA A 95 -2.68 14.85 10.32
C ALA A 95 -3.67 15.75 9.55
N ASP A 96 -3.69 17.05 9.85
CA ASP A 96 -4.53 18.03 9.13
C ASP A 96 -4.10 18.21 7.67
N ALA A 97 -2.80 18.09 7.39
CA ALA A 97 -2.28 18.08 6.02
C ALA A 97 -2.66 16.83 5.23
N GLY A 98 -3.04 15.73 5.92
CA GLY A 98 -3.52 14.51 5.30
C GLY A 98 -2.81 13.22 5.72
N MET A 99 -1.89 13.24 6.69
CA MET A 99 -1.28 12.03 7.23
C MET A 99 -2.32 11.13 7.91
N ASN A 100 -2.25 9.83 7.66
CA ASN A 100 -3.12 8.82 8.23
C ASN A 100 -2.38 7.84 9.15
N ILE A 101 -1.13 7.55 8.83
CA ILE A 101 -0.32 6.52 9.48
C ILE A 101 1.04 7.12 9.83
N VAL A 102 1.43 7.00 11.09
CA VAL A 102 2.78 7.29 11.59
C VAL A 102 3.65 6.05 11.39
N ARG A 103 4.79 6.20 10.71
CA ARG A 103 5.81 5.16 10.59
C ARG A 103 6.98 5.46 11.50
N MET A 104 7.37 4.48 12.31
CA MET A 104 8.60 4.47 13.11
C MET A 104 9.62 3.54 12.47
N ASN A 105 10.79 4.07 12.10
CA ASN A 105 11.86 3.27 11.49
C ASN A 105 12.81 2.75 12.57
N PHE A 106 12.73 1.46 12.89
CA PHE A 106 13.56 0.79 13.91
C PHE A 106 14.98 0.49 13.45
N SER A 107 15.37 0.85 12.24
CA SER A 107 16.78 0.90 11.85
C SER A 107 17.56 1.97 12.64
N HIS A 108 16.86 2.97 13.21
CA HIS A 108 17.42 4.09 13.94
C HIS A 108 16.62 4.36 15.22
N GLY A 109 17.26 5.05 16.18
CA GLY A 109 16.61 5.48 17.42
C GLY A 109 16.64 4.41 18.52
N SER A 110 16.31 4.84 19.74
CA SER A 110 16.16 3.97 20.92
C SER A 110 14.69 3.64 21.19
N TYR A 111 14.43 2.69 22.08
CA TYR A 111 13.04 2.38 22.48
C TYR A 111 12.35 3.55 23.18
N GLU A 112 13.09 4.36 23.97
CA GLU A 112 12.57 5.56 24.61
C GLU A 112 12.13 6.59 23.57
N TYR A 113 12.92 6.73 22.49
CA TYR A 113 12.56 7.60 21.37
C TYR A 113 11.28 7.10 20.68
N HIS A 114 11.19 5.82 20.36
CA HIS A 114 10.00 5.26 19.71
C HIS A 114 8.77 5.30 20.62
N GLN A 115 8.95 5.12 21.94
CA GLN A 115 7.87 5.32 22.90
C GLN A 115 7.33 6.75 22.86
N SER A 116 8.23 7.74 22.81
CA SER A 116 7.81 9.15 22.71
C SER A 116 7.04 9.45 21.42
N VAL A 117 7.39 8.78 20.30
CA VAL A 117 6.64 8.91 19.03
C VAL A 117 5.22 8.35 19.19
N ILE A 118 5.07 7.17 19.81
CA ILE A 118 3.77 6.55 20.07
C ILE A 118 2.89 7.45 20.94
N ASP A 119 3.45 7.96 22.03
CA ASP A 119 2.72 8.81 23.00
C ASP A 119 2.29 10.12 22.35
N ASN A 120 3.18 10.76 21.59
CA ASN A 120 2.88 11.99 20.86
C ASN A 120 1.83 11.76 19.75
N ALA A 121 1.88 10.63 19.03
CA ALA A 121 0.90 10.30 18.00
C ALA A 121 -0.49 10.08 18.58
N ARG A 122 -0.60 9.40 19.73
CA ARG A 122 -1.86 9.21 20.44
C ARG A 122 -2.41 10.54 20.99
N ALA A 123 -1.55 11.38 21.55
CA ALA A 123 -1.93 12.71 22.01
C ALA A 123 -2.37 13.62 20.86
N ALA A 124 -1.73 13.52 19.70
CA ALA A 124 -2.12 14.26 18.49
C ALA A 124 -3.47 13.79 17.94
N ALA A 125 -3.73 12.48 17.90
CA ALA A 125 -5.02 11.93 17.49
C ALA A 125 -6.18 12.45 18.36
N ALA A 126 -5.98 12.54 19.69
CA ALA A 126 -6.97 13.07 20.63
C ALA A 126 -7.23 14.57 20.44
N LYS A 127 -6.27 15.34 19.89
CA LYS A 127 -6.38 16.79 19.64
C LYS A 127 -6.80 17.11 18.20
N SER A 128 -6.85 16.13 17.29
CA SER A 128 -7.18 16.38 15.89
C SER A 128 -8.63 16.86 15.75
N PRO A 129 -8.86 18.02 15.10
CA PRO A 129 -10.23 18.55 14.91
C PRO A 129 -11.15 17.62 14.13
N SER A 130 -10.59 16.77 13.27
CA SER A 130 -11.36 15.80 12.47
C SER A 130 -11.83 14.59 13.27
N GLY A 131 -11.31 14.37 14.49
CA GLY A 131 -11.55 13.15 15.26
C GLY A 131 -11.07 11.86 14.58
N ARG A 132 -10.30 11.98 13.49
CA ARG A 132 -9.82 10.85 12.69
C ARG A 132 -8.70 10.13 13.45
N PRO A 133 -8.76 8.80 13.62
CA PRO A 133 -7.70 8.06 14.28
C PRO A 133 -6.39 8.14 13.50
N ILE A 134 -5.25 8.10 14.19
CA ILE A 134 -3.92 7.98 13.60
C ILE A 134 -3.41 6.56 13.87
N ALA A 135 -3.05 5.84 12.81
CA ALA A 135 -2.46 4.50 12.94
C ALA A 135 -0.96 4.59 13.20
N ILE A 136 -0.41 3.57 13.86
CA ILE A 136 1.00 3.47 14.21
C ILE A 136 1.60 2.21 13.60
N ALA A 137 2.62 2.40 12.77
CA ALA A 137 3.38 1.35 12.09
C ALA A 137 4.80 1.25 12.64
N LEU A 138 5.23 0.04 12.99
CA LEU A 138 6.60 -0.29 13.32
C LEU A 138 7.27 -0.91 12.10
N ASP A 139 8.32 -0.28 11.60
CA ASP A 139 9.11 -0.77 10.46
C ASP A 139 10.40 -1.41 10.99
N THR A 140 10.54 -2.73 10.82
CA THR A 140 11.68 -3.49 11.32
C THR A 140 12.94 -3.17 10.52
N LYS A 141 14.09 -3.32 11.16
CA LYS A 141 15.38 -3.21 10.47
C LYS A 141 15.56 -4.31 9.43
N GLY A 142 15.19 -5.53 9.79
CA GLY A 142 15.41 -6.73 9.01
C GLY A 142 16.87 -7.23 9.01
N PRO A 143 17.11 -8.39 8.43
CA PRO A 143 18.43 -9.01 8.34
C PRO A 143 19.23 -8.37 7.19
N GLU A 144 19.98 -7.32 7.50
CA GLU A 144 20.89 -6.66 6.57
C GLU A 144 22.29 -7.25 6.67
N ILE A 145 23.00 -7.28 5.54
CA ILE A 145 24.43 -7.52 5.48
C ILE A 145 25.14 -6.16 5.58
N ARG A 146 26.18 -6.06 6.39
CA ARG A 146 26.93 -4.81 6.58
C ARG A 146 28.45 -5.01 6.54
N THR A 147 29.14 -3.94 6.14
CA THR A 147 30.60 -3.85 6.33
C THR A 147 30.94 -3.64 7.81
N GLY A 148 32.16 -3.99 8.19
CA GLY A 148 32.75 -3.67 9.50
C GLY A 148 33.03 -2.16 9.67
N LEU A 149 33.76 -1.86 10.76
CA LEU A 149 34.32 -0.52 10.97
C LEU A 149 35.58 -0.35 10.15
N MET A 150 35.75 0.81 9.56
CA MET A 150 37.01 1.22 8.99
C MET A 150 37.96 1.60 10.11
N LYS A 151 39.27 1.36 9.90
CA LYS A 151 40.30 1.69 10.87
C LYS A 151 40.22 3.17 11.24
N ASP A 152 40.20 3.44 12.56
CA ASP A 152 40.08 4.79 13.13
C ASP A 152 38.81 5.54 12.70
N ASP A 153 37.76 4.79 12.26
CA ASP A 153 36.49 5.29 11.72
C ASP A 153 36.66 6.33 10.59
N THR A 154 37.73 6.14 9.79
CA THR A 154 38.16 7.07 8.74
C THR A 154 37.62 6.60 7.38
N ASP A 155 37.03 7.49 6.64
CA ASP A 155 36.58 7.24 5.27
C ASP A 155 37.75 6.91 4.34
N VAL A 156 37.60 5.84 3.56
CA VAL A 156 38.65 5.34 2.66
C VAL A 156 38.26 5.49 1.21
N PRO A 157 38.92 6.32 0.41
CA PRO A 157 38.67 6.43 -1.03
C PRO A 157 39.09 5.16 -1.76
N ILE A 158 38.19 4.61 -2.56
CA ILE A 158 38.42 3.44 -3.41
C ILE A 158 38.32 3.88 -4.88
N PRO A 159 39.39 3.92 -5.64
CA PRO A 159 39.35 4.29 -7.05
C PRO A 159 38.83 3.14 -7.91
N ALA A 160 38.27 3.49 -9.08
CA ALA A 160 37.86 2.50 -10.08
C ALA A 160 39.04 1.60 -10.47
N GLY A 161 38.82 0.30 -10.56
CA GLY A 161 39.81 -0.69 -10.89
C GLY A 161 40.66 -1.18 -9.71
N HIS A 162 40.48 -0.59 -8.51
CA HIS A 162 41.17 -1.04 -7.30
C HIS A 162 40.75 -2.46 -6.92
N GLU A 163 41.70 -3.30 -6.58
CA GLU A 163 41.45 -4.68 -6.17
C GLU A 163 41.84 -4.88 -4.70
N PHE A 164 40.95 -5.46 -3.91
CA PHE A 164 41.13 -5.68 -2.49
C PHE A 164 40.37 -6.93 -2.02
N TRP A 165 40.52 -7.26 -0.74
CA TRP A 165 39.92 -8.44 -0.15
C TRP A 165 38.67 -8.11 0.66
N VAL A 166 37.59 -8.86 0.42
CA VAL A 166 36.41 -8.95 1.29
C VAL A 166 36.55 -10.21 2.13
N THR A 167 36.40 -10.10 3.44
CA THR A 167 36.61 -11.21 4.39
C THR A 167 35.51 -11.26 5.45
N THR A 168 35.24 -12.45 5.97
CA THR A 168 34.35 -12.67 7.13
C THR A 168 35.14 -12.89 8.43
N ASP A 169 36.46 -12.78 8.37
CA ASP A 169 37.34 -12.90 9.54
C ASP A 169 37.15 -11.71 10.49
N LYS A 170 36.72 -12.01 11.71
CA LYS A 170 36.41 -11.01 12.75
C LYS A 170 37.64 -10.16 13.15
N ALA A 171 38.86 -10.58 12.85
CA ALA A 171 40.04 -9.76 13.07
C ALA A 171 40.01 -8.43 12.29
N TYR A 172 39.27 -8.38 11.18
CA TYR A 172 39.06 -7.19 10.35
C TYR A 172 37.79 -6.43 10.65
N ALA A 173 36.97 -6.89 11.61
CA ALA A 173 35.65 -6.29 11.88
C ALA A 173 35.70 -4.80 12.30
N GLU A 174 36.84 -4.38 12.91
CA GLU A 174 37.09 -3.01 13.37
C GLU A 174 38.38 -2.42 12.75
N ALA A 175 38.90 -3.05 11.72
CA ALA A 175 40.18 -2.70 11.12
C ALA A 175 40.16 -2.68 9.59
N GLY A 176 39.04 -2.25 9.01
CA GLY A 176 38.87 -2.12 7.56
C GLY A 176 39.84 -1.09 6.96
N THR A 177 40.43 -1.43 5.80
CA THR A 177 41.37 -0.58 5.05
C THR A 177 41.03 -0.64 3.55
N ALA A 178 41.81 0.07 2.72
CA ALA A 178 41.71 -0.07 1.27
C ALA A 178 42.06 -1.49 0.76
N GLU A 179 42.76 -2.30 1.55
CA GLU A 179 43.26 -3.64 1.18
C GLU A 179 42.31 -4.75 1.65
N HIS A 180 41.62 -4.56 2.79
CA HIS A 180 40.75 -5.54 3.41
C HIS A 180 39.52 -4.88 4.03
N ILE A 181 38.35 -5.42 3.73
CA ILE A 181 37.10 -5.05 4.39
C ILE A 181 36.40 -6.28 4.96
N PHE A 182 35.86 -6.12 6.14
CA PHE A 182 35.02 -7.14 6.76
C PHE A 182 33.58 -7.01 6.29
N ILE A 183 32.88 -8.14 6.09
CA ILE A 183 31.45 -8.24 5.88
C ILE A 183 30.88 -9.25 6.87
N ASP A 184 29.77 -8.90 7.55
CA ASP A 184 29.17 -9.67 8.64
C ASP A 184 28.33 -10.88 8.20
N TYR A 185 28.38 -11.26 6.93
CA TYR A 185 27.66 -12.40 6.36
C TYR A 185 28.62 -13.59 6.11
N ALA A 186 28.63 -14.56 7.03
CA ALA A 186 29.55 -15.68 7.03
C ALA A 186 29.46 -16.56 5.77
N ASN A 187 28.31 -16.68 5.14
CA ASN A 187 28.11 -17.52 3.96
C ASN A 187 28.38 -16.81 2.63
N ILE A 188 28.90 -15.58 2.64
CA ILE A 188 29.11 -14.79 1.42
C ILE A 188 29.93 -15.55 0.37
N VAL A 189 30.97 -16.28 0.80
CA VAL A 189 31.84 -17.10 -0.09
C VAL A 189 31.11 -18.30 -0.71
N LYS A 190 30.00 -18.76 -0.11
CA LYS A 190 29.22 -19.92 -0.60
C LYS A 190 28.15 -19.51 -1.58
N VAL A 191 27.59 -18.29 -1.44
CA VAL A 191 26.44 -17.82 -2.23
C VAL A 191 26.88 -17.01 -3.45
N THR A 192 28.12 -16.52 -3.45
CA THR A 192 28.68 -15.74 -4.56
C THR A 192 29.62 -16.55 -5.46
N ALA A 193 30.03 -16.01 -6.58
CA ALA A 193 30.93 -16.63 -7.53
C ALA A 193 31.72 -15.56 -8.32
N PRO A 194 32.84 -15.90 -8.95
CA PRO A 194 33.54 -14.98 -9.86
C PRO A 194 32.59 -14.42 -10.92
N GLY A 195 32.69 -13.10 -11.14
CA GLY A 195 31.82 -12.34 -12.04
C GLY A 195 30.55 -11.75 -11.38
N LYS A 196 30.15 -12.24 -10.21
CA LYS A 196 29.01 -11.67 -9.45
C LYS A 196 29.35 -10.28 -8.92
N LEU A 197 28.30 -9.47 -8.68
CA LEU A 197 28.42 -8.11 -8.15
C LEU A 197 28.11 -8.08 -6.65
N ILE A 198 28.77 -7.16 -5.96
CA ILE A 198 28.51 -6.77 -4.57
C ILE A 198 28.34 -5.26 -4.58
N TYR A 199 27.24 -4.75 -4.07
CA TYR A 199 27.01 -3.32 -3.91
C TYR A 199 27.21 -2.92 -2.45
N VAL A 200 27.87 -1.80 -2.23
CA VAL A 200 28.12 -1.25 -0.90
C VAL A 200 27.60 0.19 -0.86
N ASP A 201 26.97 0.57 0.27
CA ASP A 201 26.41 1.89 0.50
C ASP A 201 25.36 2.26 -0.58
N ASP A 202 24.28 1.49 -0.67
CA ASP A 202 23.18 1.67 -1.62
C ASP A 202 23.63 1.70 -3.09
N GLY A 203 24.72 0.98 -3.40
CA GLY A 203 25.27 0.88 -4.74
C GLY A 203 26.21 2.03 -5.14
N ILE A 204 26.54 2.94 -4.22
CA ILE A 204 27.57 3.99 -4.44
C ILE A 204 28.89 3.35 -4.83
N LEU A 205 29.25 2.22 -4.23
CA LEU A 205 30.43 1.43 -4.60
C LEU A 205 30.01 0.08 -5.16
N SER A 206 30.38 -0.20 -6.41
CA SER A 206 30.09 -1.44 -7.10
C SER A 206 31.36 -2.29 -7.21
N LEU A 207 31.30 -3.51 -6.69
CA LEU A 207 32.42 -4.45 -6.65
C LEU A 207 32.10 -5.67 -7.52
N GLN A 208 33.08 -6.16 -8.28
CA GLN A 208 32.99 -7.44 -8.98
C GLN A 208 33.88 -8.47 -8.31
N VAL A 209 33.33 -9.64 -8.02
CA VAL A 209 34.11 -10.77 -7.51
C VAL A 209 35.06 -11.30 -8.60
N ILE A 210 36.35 -11.30 -8.34
CA ILE A 210 37.39 -11.82 -9.24
C ILE A 210 37.67 -13.30 -8.97
N SER A 211 37.91 -13.63 -7.69
CA SER A 211 38.22 -14.99 -7.25
C SER A 211 37.80 -15.21 -5.80
N ILE A 212 37.70 -16.48 -5.43
CA ILE A 212 37.44 -16.93 -4.06
C ILE A 212 38.67 -17.67 -3.59
N ASP A 213 39.22 -17.30 -2.42
CA ASP A 213 40.35 -17.94 -1.80
C ASP A 213 40.03 -18.23 -0.33
N GLY A 214 39.68 -19.49 -0.04
CA GLY A 214 39.21 -19.91 1.28
C GLY A 214 37.97 -19.15 1.73
N GLU A 215 38.08 -18.38 2.80
CA GLU A 215 37.02 -17.56 3.37
C GLU A 215 37.07 -16.08 2.92
N LYS A 216 37.82 -15.80 1.86
CA LYS A 216 38.01 -14.44 1.33
C LYS A 216 37.59 -14.35 -0.14
N LEU A 217 37.10 -13.18 -0.52
CA LEU A 217 36.78 -12.82 -1.90
C LEU A 217 37.77 -11.77 -2.37
N ARG A 218 38.44 -12.02 -3.50
CA ARG A 218 39.15 -10.96 -4.22
C ARG A 218 38.13 -10.20 -5.06
N VAL A 219 38.03 -8.91 -4.82
CA VAL A 219 37.04 -8.05 -5.53
C VAL A 219 37.77 -6.91 -6.24
N LYS A 220 37.12 -6.41 -7.32
CA LYS A 220 37.57 -5.24 -8.07
C LYS A 220 36.48 -4.18 -8.06
N SER A 221 36.82 -2.97 -7.70
CA SER A 221 35.93 -1.85 -7.81
C SER A 221 35.66 -1.47 -9.26
N LEU A 222 34.38 -1.36 -9.65
CA LEU A 222 33.97 -0.97 -11.00
C LEU A 222 33.89 0.54 -11.19
N ASN A 223 33.73 1.28 -10.11
CA ASN A 223 33.66 2.75 -10.09
C ASN A 223 34.45 3.32 -8.92
N SER A 224 34.75 4.60 -8.94
CA SER A 224 35.32 5.28 -7.80
C SER A 224 34.25 5.61 -6.77
N GLY A 225 34.58 5.46 -5.48
CA GLY A 225 33.68 5.78 -4.37
C GLY A 225 34.47 5.92 -3.07
N VAL A 226 33.75 6.16 -1.99
CA VAL A 226 34.30 6.26 -0.63
C VAL A 226 33.68 5.15 0.21
N LEU A 227 34.51 4.37 0.88
CA LEU A 227 34.07 3.33 1.79
C LEU A 227 34.12 3.86 3.23
N SER A 228 32.94 3.92 3.87
CA SER A 228 32.79 4.32 5.27
C SER A 228 32.39 3.12 6.13
N SER A 229 32.43 3.29 7.46
CA SER A 229 32.08 2.25 8.43
C SER A 229 30.59 1.84 8.38
N ARG A 230 30.32 0.56 8.62
CA ARG A 230 28.97 -0.04 8.80
C ARG A 230 28.00 0.20 7.65
N LYS A 231 28.49 0.19 6.42
CA LYS A 231 27.65 0.37 5.22
C LYS A 231 26.88 -0.89 4.86
N GLY A 232 25.67 -0.71 4.35
CA GLY A 232 24.85 -1.78 3.80
C GLY A 232 25.53 -2.48 2.63
N VAL A 233 25.33 -3.78 2.52
CA VAL A 233 25.86 -4.62 1.44
C VAL A 233 24.73 -5.38 0.78
N ASN A 234 24.60 -5.21 -0.54
CA ASN A 234 23.60 -5.91 -1.35
C ASN A 234 24.29 -6.89 -2.30
N LEU A 235 23.68 -8.05 -2.48
CA LEU A 235 24.15 -9.12 -3.35
C LEU A 235 23.15 -9.35 -4.50
N PRO A 236 23.12 -8.48 -5.53
CA PRO A 236 22.11 -8.55 -6.57
C PRO A 236 22.14 -9.92 -7.29
N LYS A 237 20.95 -10.44 -7.62
CA LYS A 237 20.78 -11.75 -8.27
C LYS A 237 21.45 -12.91 -7.53
N THR A 238 21.50 -12.82 -6.21
CA THR A 238 22.09 -13.85 -5.35
C THR A 238 21.11 -14.21 -4.24
N ALA A 239 20.68 -15.46 -4.20
CA ALA A 239 19.87 -15.95 -3.09
C ALA A 239 20.70 -16.01 -1.81
N VAL A 240 20.23 -15.33 -0.77
CA VAL A 240 20.87 -15.31 0.55
C VAL A 240 20.09 -16.17 1.54
N ASP A 241 20.80 -16.82 2.45
CA ASP A 241 20.28 -17.72 3.48
C ASP A 241 20.18 -17.05 4.86
N LEU A 242 20.01 -15.73 4.89
CA LEU A 242 19.80 -14.99 6.13
C LEU A 242 18.50 -15.41 6.82
N PRO A 243 18.44 -15.41 8.17
CA PRO A 243 17.18 -15.66 8.88
C PRO A 243 16.12 -14.61 8.52
N ALA A 244 14.84 -14.96 8.66
CA ALA A 244 13.75 -14.02 8.42
C ALA A 244 13.75 -12.83 9.39
N LEU A 245 14.17 -13.07 10.63
CA LEU A 245 14.23 -12.10 11.73
C LEU A 245 15.58 -12.18 12.43
N SER A 246 16.20 -11.03 12.64
CA SER A 246 17.32 -10.91 13.57
C SER A 246 16.84 -10.95 15.03
N GLU A 247 17.74 -11.15 16.00
CA GLU A 247 17.38 -11.06 17.42
C GLU A 247 16.89 -9.65 17.80
N LYS A 248 17.43 -8.62 17.14
CA LYS A 248 16.92 -7.26 17.30
C LYS A 248 15.47 -7.15 16.82
N ASP A 249 15.15 -7.68 15.64
CA ASP A 249 13.77 -7.64 15.12
C ASP A 249 12.79 -8.33 16.06
N LYS A 250 13.16 -9.45 16.68
CA LYS A 250 12.33 -10.13 17.68
C LYS A 250 12.07 -9.23 18.90
N SER A 251 13.08 -8.51 19.35
CA SER A 251 12.96 -7.55 20.46
C SER A 251 12.09 -6.35 20.07
N ASP A 252 12.25 -5.86 18.83
CA ASP A 252 11.44 -4.76 18.28
C ASP A 252 9.97 -5.17 18.14
N LEU A 253 9.68 -6.38 17.69
CA LEU A 253 8.33 -6.93 17.61
C LEU A 253 7.68 -7.05 19.00
N ALA A 254 8.42 -7.54 19.99
CA ALA A 254 7.95 -7.60 21.38
C ALA A 254 7.62 -6.20 21.94
N PHE A 255 8.45 -5.19 21.63
CA PHE A 255 8.15 -3.79 21.94
C PHE A 255 6.86 -3.32 21.25
N GLY A 256 6.67 -3.67 19.98
CA GLY A 256 5.46 -3.35 19.22
C GLY A 256 4.19 -3.94 19.83
N VAL A 257 4.23 -5.22 20.20
CA VAL A 257 3.11 -5.92 20.88
C VAL A 257 2.78 -5.23 22.21
N LYS A 258 3.80 -4.99 23.07
CA LYS A 258 3.63 -4.32 24.36
C LYS A 258 2.99 -2.94 24.22
N ASN A 259 3.30 -2.22 23.17
CA ASN A 259 2.80 -0.86 22.94
C ASN A 259 1.54 -0.81 22.08
N GLY A 260 0.99 -1.96 21.65
CA GLY A 260 -0.25 -2.03 20.87
C GLY A 260 -0.15 -1.24 19.57
N VAL A 261 0.94 -1.45 18.79
CA VAL A 261 1.05 -0.91 17.43
C VAL A 261 0.01 -1.54 16.52
N ASP A 262 -0.37 -0.86 15.46
CA ASP A 262 -1.45 -1.31 14.59
C ASP A 262 -0.94 -2.25 13.49
N MET A 263 0.30 -2.07 13.05
CA MET A 263 0.91 -2.84 11.97
C MET A 263 2.43 -2.89 12.08
N ILE A 264 2.99 -3.92 11.48
CA ILE A 264 4.42 -4.12 11.28
C ILE A 264 4.72 -3.99 9.80
N PHE A 265 5.72 -3.19 9.43
CA PHE A 265 6.33 -3.19 8.12
C PHE A 265 7.57 -4.07 8.19
N ALA A 266 7.47 -5.28 7.64
CA ALA A 266 8.47 -6.33 7.77
C ALA A 266 9.49 -6.26 6.64
N SER A 267 10.75 -5.92 6.96
CA SER A 267 11.82 -5.70 5.99
C SER A 267 12.41 -7.00 5.43
N PHE A 268 12.86 -6.96 4.19
CA PHE A 268 13.59 -8.01 3.48
C PHE A 268 12.90 -9.38 3.42
N ILE A 269 11.58 -9.39 3.26
CA ILE A 269 10.81 -10.63 3.13
C ILE A 269 11.11 -11.33 1.80
N ARG A 270 11.38 -12.64 1.86
CA ARG A 270 11.80 -13.47 0.73
C ARG A 270 10.87 -14.66 0.46
N SER A 271 10.09 -15.08 1.47
CA SER A 271 9.22 -16.26 1.38
C SER A 271 7.97 -16.15 2.24
N ALA A 272 6.98 -17.00 1.96
CA ALA A 272 5.80 -17.16 2.81
C ALA A 272 6.16 -17.62 4.24
N ASN A 273 7.25 -18.38 4.40
CA ASN A 273 7.69 -18.85 5.70
C ASN A 273 8.15 -17.71 6.60
N ASP A 274 8.78 -16.68 6.04
CA ASP A 274 9.21 -15.48 6.78
C ASP A 274 8.01 -14.81 7.46
N VAL A 275 6.88 -14.71 6.76
CA VAL A 275 5.64 -14.14 7.30
C VAL A 275 5.11 -14.99 8.47
N LYS A 276 5.15 -16.32 8.32
CA LYS A 276 4.72 -17.26 9.38
C LYS A 276 5.60 -17.15 10.62
N GLU A 277 6.90 -16.97 10.45
CA GLU A 277 7.82 -16.75 11.56
C GLU A 277 7.51 -15.45 12.31
N ILE A 278 7.26 -14.35 11.59
CA ILE A 278 6.85 -13.07 12.20
C ILE A 278 5.55 -13.27 12.98
N ARG A 279 4.55 -13.92 12.38
CA ARG A 279 3.26 -14.19 13.04
C ARG A 279 3.44 -14.99 14.33
N LYS A 280 4.35 -15.98 14.31
CA LYS A 280 4.70 -16.78 15.49
C LYS A 280 5.35 -15.94 16.60
N VAL A 281 6.24 -15.01 16.24
CA VAL A 281 6.93 -14.12 17.21
C VAL A 281 5.94 -13.13 17.82
N LEU A 282 4.99 -12.58 17.05
CA LEU A 282 3.94 -11.71 17.55
C LEU A 282 3.03 -12.41 18.58
N GLY A 283 2.86 -13.72 18.45
CA GLY A 283 2.09 -14.53 19.39
C GLY A 283 0.60 -14.16 19.50
N PRO A 284 -0.10 -14.70 20.51
CA PRO A 284 -1.53 -14.45 20.69
C PRO A 284 -1.86 -12.98 21.01
N GLU A 285 -1.00 -12.28 21.75
CA GLU A 285 -1.19 -10.87 22.13
C GLU A 285 -1.04 -9.93 20.92
N GLY A 286 -0.23 -10.32 19.93
CA GLY A 286 -0.06 -9.58 18.67
C GLY A 286 -0.89 -10.13 17.50
N ALA A 287 -1.86 -11.01 17.72
CA ALA A 287 -2.62 -11.67 16.66
C ALA A 287 -3.38 -10.71 15.75
N ASP A 288 -3.84 -9.58 16.28
CA ASP A 288 -4.57 -8.55 15.53
C ASP A 288 -3.66 -7.55 14.82
N ILE A 289 -2.35 -7.54 15.10
CA ILE A 289 -1.38 -6.65 14.43
C ILE A 289 -1.24 -7.08 12.97
N LYS A 290 -1.35 -6.13 12.03
CA LYS A 290 -1.23 -6.41 10.59
C LYS A 290 0.23 -6.52 10.19
N ILE A 291 0.57 -7.56 9.44
CA ILE A 291 1.90 -7.73 8.84
C ILE A 291 1.85 -7.23 7.41
N ILE A 292 2.59 -6.19 7.12
CA ILE A 292 2.79 -5.61 5.79
C ILE A 292 4.21 -5.96 5.37
N VAL A 293 4.35 -6.86 4.43
CA VAL A 293 5.66 -7.28 3.94
C VAL A 293 6.27 -6.25 3.03
N LYS A 294 7.56 -5.98 3.19
CA LYS A 294 8.32 -5.12 2.30
C LYS A 294 9.04 -6.01 1.26
N ILE A 295 8.75 -5.76 0.00
CA ILE A 295 9.39 -6.44 -1.12
C ILE A 295 10.55 -5.56 -1.58
N GLU A 296 11.76 -5.99 -1.25
CA GLU A 296 13.01 -5.23 -1.33
C GLU A 296 14.10 -5.95 -2.12
N ASN A 297 13.84 -7.18 -2.59
CA ASN A 297 14.81 -8.02 -3.26
C ASN A 297 14.18 -8.87 -4.37
N GLU A 298 15.02 -9.40 -5.27
CA GLU A 298 14.57 -10.24 -6.40
C GLU A 298 13.82 -11.49 -5.93
N GLN A 299 14.28 -12.13 -4.85
CA GLN A 299 13.68 -13.35 -4.31
C GLN A 299 12.24 -13.10 -3.83
N GLY A 300 11.97 -11.96 -3.17
CA GLY A 300 10.63 -11.55 -2.78
C GLY A 300 9.70 -11.30 -3.97
N VAL A 301 10.24 -10.74 -5.07
CA VAL A 301 9.48 -10.55 -6.32
C VAL A 301 9.14 -11.91 -6.95
N MET A 302 10.09 -12.84 -7.01
CA MET A 302 9.89 -14.17 -7.60
C MET A 302 8.90 -15.01 -6.78
N ASN A 303 8.95 -14.93 -5.45
CA ASN A 303 8.09 -15.67 -4.53
C ASN A 303 6.81 -14.90 -4.17
N PHE A 304 6.48 -13.84 -4.88
CA PHE A 304 5.43 -12.90 -4.52
C PHE A 304 4.07 -13.54 -4.28
N ASP A 305 3.68 -14.52 -5.09
CA ASP A 305 2.35 -15.14 -5.00
C ASP A 305 2.16 -15.96 -3.71
N GLU A 306 3.21 -16.62 -3.22
CA GLU A 306 3.14 -17.34 -1.96
C GLU A 306 3.17 -16.39 -0.77
N ILE A 307 3.99 -15.32 -0.84
CA ILE A 307 4.06 -14.26 0.17
C ILE A 307 2.70 -13.57 0.29
N LEU A 308 2.09 -13.21 -0.85
CA LEU A 308 0.80 -12.52 -0.90
C LEU A 308 -0.31 -13.34 -0.22
N ARG A 309 -0.27 -14.68 -0.27
CA ARG A 309 -1.27 -15.51 0.41
C ARG A 309 -1.21 -15.39 1.93
N GLU A 310 -0.02 -15.28 2.51
CA GLU A 310 0.20 -15.31 3.97
C GLU A 310 0.17 -13.93 4.63
N THR A 311 0.50 -12.85 3.92
CA THR A 311 0.58 -11.50 4.47
C THR A 311 -0.78 -10.80 4.58
N ASP A 312 -0.88 -9.75 5.42
CA ASP A 312 -2.05 -8.88 5.49
C ASP A 312 -2.01 -7.75 4.44
N GLY A 313 -0.84 -7.37 3.95
CA GLY A 313 -0.63 -6.35 2.94
C GLY A 313 0.82 -6.32 2.46
N VAL A 314 1.12 -5.46 1.50
CA VAL A 314 2.42 -5.39 0.83
C VAL A 314 2.92 -3.94 0.78
N MET A 315 4.23 -3.74 0.89
CA MET A 315 4.91 -2.50 0.56
C MET A 315 5.89 -2.73 -0.58
N VAL A 316 5.74 -1.98 -1.65
CA VAL A 316 6.74 -1.87 -2.72
C VAL A 316 7.80 -0.90 -2.25
N ALA A 317 8.89 -1.42 -1.70
CA ALA A 317 9.99 -0.62 -1.14
C ALA A 317 11.06 -0.38 -2.22
N ARG A 318 10.84 0.64 -3.03
CA ARG A 318 11.55 0.88 -4.29
C ARG A 318 13.02 1.21 -4.13
N GLY A 319 13.44 1.73 -2.97
CA GLY A 319 14.83 2.05 -2.67
C GLY A 319 15.70 0.81 -2.76
N ASP A 320 15.52 -0.11 -1.81
CA ASP A 320 16.29 -1.34 -1.73
C ASP A 320 16.04 -2.25 -2.94
N LEU A 321 14.79 -2.34 -3.41
CA LEU A 321 14.46 -3.12 -4.59
C LEU A 321 15.22 -2.65 -5.83
N GLY A 322 15.44 -1.33 -5.99
CA GLY A 322 16.16 -0.75 -7.13
C GLY A 322 17.68 -0.97 -7.09
N ILE A 323 18.20 -1.46 -5.95
CA ILE A 323 19.58 -1.92 -5.81
C ILE A 323 19.69 -3.42 -6.16
N GLU A 324 18.71 -4.20 -5.75
CA GLU A 324 18.67 -5.66 -5.92
C GLU A 324 18.31 -6.12 -7.33
N ILE A 325 17.42 -5.36 -8.02
CA ILE A 325 17.08 -5.58 -9.44
C ILE A 325 17.46 -4.37 -10.29
N PRO A 326 17.61 -4.52 -11.62
CA PRO A 326 17.87 -3.36 -12.48
C PRO A 326 16.84 -2.25 -12.25
N ALA A 327 17.30 -1.03 -12.03
CA ALA A 327 16.43 0.12 -11.73
C ALA A 327 15.32 0.31 -12.79
N SER A 328 15.63 -0.01 -14.07
CA SER A 328 14.67 0.01 -15.19
C SER A 328 13.53 -1.01 -15.07
N GLN A 329 13.62 -2.00 -14.16
CA GLN A 329 12.61 -3.04 -13.96
C GLN A 329 11.73 -2.77 -12.72
N VAL A 330 12.09 -1.81 -11.86
CA VAL A 330 11.37 -1.52 -10.62
C VAL A 330 9.91 -1.15 -10.88
N PHE A 331 9.64 -0.33 -11.91
CA PHE A 331 8.26 0.07 -12.25
C PHE A 331 7.40 -1.13 -12.68
N MET A 332 7.98 -2.13 -13.35
CA MET A 332 7.27 -3.37 -13.73
C MET A 332 6.90 -4.18 -12.50
N ALA A 333 7.84 -4.36 -11.58
CA ALA A 333 7.60 -5.03 -10.30
C ALA A 333 6.52 -4.28 -9.49
N GLN A 334 6.59 -2.94 -9.40
CA GLN A 334 5.57 -2.11 -8.76
C GLN A 334 4.18 -2.38 -9.34
N LYS A 335 4.00 -2.25 -10.64
CA LYS A 335 2.69 -2.43 -11.29
C LYS A 335 2.16 -3.86 -11.11
N MET A 336 3.01 -4.87 -11.25
CA MET A 336 2.64 -6.27 -11.04
C MET A 336 2.17 -6.53 -9.60
N MET A 337 2.93 -6.06 -8.60
CA MET A 337 2.59 -6.26 -7.19
C MET A 337 1.30 -5.53 -6.82
N ILE A 338 1.12 -4.27 -7.27
CA ILE A 338 -0.10 -3.50 -7.04
C ILE A 338 -1.31 -4.22 -7.63
N ALA A 339 -1.22 -4.65 -8.90
CA ALA A 339 -2.33 -5.33 -9.57
C ALA A 339 -2.72 -6.63 -8.85
N LYS A 340 -1.75 -7.47 -8.47
CA LYS A 340 -2.00 -8.72 -7.72
C LYS A 340 -2.62 -8.45 -6.34
N CYS A 341 -2.15 -7.43 -5.62
CA CYS A 341 -2.72 -7.01 -4.34
C CYS A 341 -4.18 -6.57 -4.50
N ASN A 342 -4.48 -5.77 -5.52
CA ASN A 342 -5.83 -5.29 -5.80
C ASN A 342 -6.80 -6.46 -6.06
N VAL A 343 -6.41 -7.43 -6.89
CA VAL A 343 -7.22 -8.65 -7.15
C VAL A 343 -7.39 -9.48 -5.88
N ALA A 344 -6.34 -9.63 -5.07
CA ALA A 344 -6.40 -10.35 -3.79
C ALA A 344 -7.20 -9.59 -2.70
N GLY A 345 -7.49 -8.30 -2.90
CA GLY A 345 -8.13 -7.44 -1.90
C GLY A 345 -7.26 -7.20 -0.67
N LYS A 346 -5.93 -7.16 -0.86
CA LYS A 346 -4.95 -6.85 0.19
C LYS A 346 -4.35 -5.47 -0.06
N PRO A 347 -4.19 -4.63 0.98
CA PRO A 347 -3.65 -3.29 0.82
C PRO A 347 -2.22 -3.31 0.29
N VAL A 348 -1.90 -2.33 -0.56
CA VAL A 348 -0.56 -2.15 -1.10
C VAL A 348 -0.08 -0.71 -0.93
N ILE A 349 1.14 -0.58 -0.45
CA ILE A 349 1.82 0.69 -0.18
C ILE A 349 2.89 0.90 -1.26
N CYS A 350 2.92 2.07 -1.89
CA CYS A 350 4.05 2.51 -2.70
C CYS A 350 4.95 3.40 -1.86
N ALA A 351 6.24 3.08 -1.80
CA ALA A 351 7.17 3.70 -0.87
C ALA A 351 8.52 4.06 -1.53
N THR A 352 9.21 4.99 -0.91
CA THR A 352 10.58 5.45 -1.18
C THR A 352 10.70 6.35 -2.40
N GLN A 353 11.40 7.45 -2.23
CA GLN A 353 11.73 8.44 -3.27
C GLN A 353 10.50 9.02 -3.99
N MET A 354 9.41 9.22 -3.26
CA MET A 354 8.18 9.75 -3.88
C MET A 354 8.22 11.27 -4.08
N LEU A 355 8.67 12.03 -3.07
CA LEU A 355 8.89 13.47 -3.12
C LEU A 355 10.27 13.81 -2.53
N GLU A 356 11.29 13.01 -2.83
CA GLU A 356 12.64 13.04 -2.22
C GLU A 356 13.27 14.43 -2.23
N SER A 357 13.10 15.20 -3.33
CA SER A 357 13.65 16.54 -3.44
C SER A 357 13.06 17.50 -2.39
N MET A 358 11.86 17.23 -1.86
CA MET A 358 11.24 18.03 -0.81
C MET A 358 11.91 17.85 0.57
N THR A 359 12.85 16.93 0.71
CA THR A 359 13.74 16.90 1.87
C THR A 359 14.50 18.22 2.03
N TYR A 360 14.86 18.87 0.91
CA TYR A 360 15.66 20.09 0.88
C TYR A 360 14.95 21.28 0.23
N ASN A 361 14.00 21.04 -0.67
CA ASN A 361 13.31 22.04 -1.47
C ASN A 361 11.83 22.19 -1.04
N PRO A 362 11.25 23.40 -1.09
CA PRO A 362 9.84 23.63 -0.71
C PRO A 362 8.84 23.12 -1.76
N ARG A 363 9.31 22.70 -2.93
CA ARG A 363 8.50 22.16 -4.03
C ARG A 363 9.18 20.94 -4.64
N PRO A 364 8.41 19.92 -5.05
CA PRO A 364 8.96 18.75 -5.71
C PRO A 364 9.26 19.03 -7.17
N THR A 365 9.98 18.12 -7.81
CA THR A 365 10.10 18.07 -9.27
C THR A 365 8.79 17.58 -9.91
N ARG A 366 8.58 17.86 -11.19
CA ARG A 366 7.39 17.40 -11.94
C ARG A 366 7.40 15.88 -12.10
N ALA A 367 8.58 15.26 -12.18
CA ALA A 367 8.73 13.81 -12.24
C ALA A 367 8.22 13.14 -10.96
N GLU A 368 8.54 13.70 -9.78
CA GLU A 368 8.06 13.18 -8.49
C GLU A 368 6.54 13.30 -8.34
N VAL A 369 5.96 14.43 -8.75
CA VAL A 369 4.49 14.60 -8.77
C VAL A 369 3.84 13.56 -9.68
N SER A 370 4.41 13.33 -10.88
CA SER A 370 3.93 12.26 -11.78
C SER A 370 4.10 10.87 -11.18
N ASP A 371 5.16 10.61 -10.42
CA ASP A 371 5.38 9.33 -9.75
C ASP A 371 4.31 9.05 -8.70
N VAL A 372 4.00 10.03 -7.84
CA VAL A 372 2.89 9.92 -6.88
C VAL A 372 1.56 9.65 -7.59
N ALA A 373 1.25 10.44 -8.64
CA ALA A 373 0.02 10.27 -9.41
C ALA A 373 -0.06 8.87 -10.05
N ASN A 374 1.01 8.38 -10.66
CA ASN A 374 1.06 7.06 -11.27
C ASN A 374 0.88 5.93 -10.25
N ALA A 375 1.50 6.02 -9.06
CA ALA A 375 1.30 5.03 -8.00
C ALA A 375 -0.18 4.92 -7.58
N VAL A 376 -0.87 6.06 -7.47
CA VAL A 376 -2.31 6.14 -7.14
C VAL A 376 -3.16 5.55 -8.27
N ILE A 377 -2.86 5.87 -9.53
CA ILE A 377 -3.57 5.36 -10.71
C ILE A 377 -3.32 3.85 -10.90
N ASP A 378 -2.10 3.38 -10.63
CA ASP A 378 -1.79 1.94 -10.62
C ASP A 378 -2.63 1.15 -9.62
N GLY A 379 -3.19 1.82 -8.60
CA GLY A 379 -4.10 1.23 -7.62
C GLY A 379 -3.50 1.09 -6.21
N ALA A 380 -2.45 1.83 -5.86
CA ALA A 380 -1.92 1.84 -4.49
C ALA A 380 -3.00 2.28 -3.48
N ASP A 381 -3.06 1.60 -2.35
CA ASP A 381 -3.94 1.96 -1.24
C ASP A 381 -3.34 3.06 -0.37
N CYS A 382 -2.00 3.04 -0.25
CA CYS A 382 -1.24 4.03 0.50
C CYS A 382 0.00 4.46 -0.28
N VAL A 383 0.45 5.69 0.00
CA VAL A 383 1.74 6.25 -0.44
C VAL A 383 2.53 6.71 0.78
N MET A 384 3.86 6.61 0.75
CA MET A 384 4.70 6.84 1.93
C MET A 384 5.78 7.88 1.69
N LEU A 385 5.92 8.79 2.66
CA LEU A 385 7.04 9.72 2.80
C LEU A 385 8.06 9.18 3.82
N SER A 386 9.33 9.22 3.48
CA SER A 386 10.46 8.73 4.29
C SER A 386 11.28 9.89 4.84
N GLY A 387 12.35 10.26 4.17
CA GLY A 387 13.23 11.36 4.54
C GLY A 387 12.55 12.72 4.56
N GLU A 388 11.57 12.92 3.68
CA GLU A 388 10.79 14.15 3.50
C GLU A 388 10.12 14.61 4.80
N THR A 389 9.59 13.65 5.58
CA THR A 389 8.93 13.93 6.87
C THR A 389 9.80 13.62 8.08
N ALA A 390 10.78 12.69 7.98
CA ALA A 390 11.63 12.33 9.11
C ALA A 390 12.71 13.37 9.42
N LYS A 391 13.37 13.90 8.38
CA LYS A 391 14.52 14.83 8.50
C LYS A 391 14.40 16.05 7.60
N GLY A 392 13.43 16.09 6.70
CA GLY A 392 13.24 17.13 5.72
C GLY A 392 13.02 18.53 6.34
N LYS A 393 13.16 19.54 5.51
CA LYS A 393 12.92 20.94 5.88
C LYS A 393 11.45 21.34 5.74
N TYR A 394 10.67 20.59 4.94
CA TYR A 394 9.32 20.95 4.53
C TYR A 394 8.32 19.79 4.74
N PRO A 395 8.22 19.19 5.96
CA PRO A 395 7.42 17.99 6.17
C PRO A 395 5.91 18.20 5.94
N ILE A 396 5.38 19.35 6.36
CA ILE A 396 3.94 19.65 6.22
C ILE A 396 3.60 19.88 4.74
N GLU A 397 4.43 20.63 4.03
CA GLU A 397 4.26 20.91 2.60
C GLU A 397 4.37 19.62 1.76
N ALA A 398 5.25 18.70 2.14
CA ALA A 398 5.38 17.40 1.48
C ALA A 398 4.08 16.57 1.62
N VAL A 399 3.50 16.51 2.82
CA VAL A 399 2.22 15.81 3.03
C VAL A 399 1.08 16.51 2.27
N LYS A 400 1.00 17.84 2.28
CA LYS A 400 0.00 18.61 1.50
C LYS A 400 0.12 18.34 0.00
N MET A 401 1.33 18.41 -0.56
CA MET A 401 1.58 18.13 -1.97
C MET A 401 1.19 16.71 -2.36
N MET A 402 1.54 15.73 -1.52
CA MET A 402 1.16 14.33 -1.74
C MET A 402 -0.36 14.14 -1.67
N ALA A 403 -1.04 14.80 -0.72
CA ALA A 403 -2.49 14.72 -0.56
C ALA A 403 -3.23 15.30 -1.77
N GLU A 404 -2.81 16.47 -2.25
CA GLU A 404 -3.38 17.13 -3.42
C GLU A 404 -3.16 16.29 -4.68
N THR A 405 -1.93 15.81 -4.90
CA THR A 405 -1.59 14.97 -6.05
C THR A 405 -2.42 13.68 -6.05
N ALA A 406 -2.55 13.01 -4.90
CA ALA A 406 -3.34 11.80 -4.78
C ALA A 406 -4.83 12.05 -5.07
N PHE A 407 -5.39 13.13 -4.53
CA PHE A 407 -6.79 13.52 -4.79
C PHE A 407 -7.06 13.77 -6.27
N LEU A 408 -6.19 14.54 -6.94
CA LEU A 408 -6.30 14.83 -8.38
C LEU A 408 -6.13 13.56 -9.23
N ALA A 409 -5.18 12.69 -8.89
CA ALA A 409 -5.00 11.41 -9.56
C ALA A 409 -6.24 10.50 -9.44
N GLU A 410 -6.87 10.48 -8.27
CA GLU A 410 -8.10 9.71 -8.03
C GLU A 410 -9.30 10.21 -8.84
N SER A 411 -9.41 11.52 -9.06
CA SER A 411 -10.49 12.12 -9.86
C SER A 411 -10.40 11.74 -11.34
N SER A 412 -9.24 11.30 -11.82
CA SER A 412 -9.01 10.86 -13.21
C SER A 412 -9.31 9.37 -13.45
N ILE A 413 -9.61 8.59 -12.40
CA ILE A 413 -9.85 7.14 -12.52
C ILE A 413 -11.27 6.87 -13.01
N ALA A 414 -11.40 6.04 -14.04
CA ALA A 414 -12.67 5.51 -14.51
C ALA A 414 -13.13 4.35 -13.61
N TYR A 415 -13.91 4.64 -12.57
CA TYR A 415 -14.29 3.65 -11.55
C TYR A 415 -15.20 2.52 -12.05
N PRO A 416 -16.24 2.74 -12.88
CA PRO A 416 -17.10 1.64 -13.34
C PRO A 416 -16.32 0.58 -14.16
N PRO A 417 -15.48 0.91 -15.15
CA PRO A 417 -14.63 -0.08 -15.82
C PRO A 417 -13.66 -0.80 -14.90
N LEU A 418 -13.09 -0.11 -13.91
CA LEU A 418 -12.20 -0.72 -12.92
C LEU A 418 -12.96 -1.73 -12.04
N PHE A 419 -14.18 -1.39 -11.60
CA PHE A 419 -15.06 -2.30 -10.88
C PHE A 419 -15.35 -3.57 -11.69
N ASP A 420 -15.71 -3.44 -12.97
CA ASP A 420 -15.99 -4.59 -13.84
C ASP A 420 -14.79 -5.50 -14.03
N GLN A 421 -13.59 -4.93 -14.17
CA GLN A 421 -12.35 -5.72 -14.26
C GLN A 421 -12.08 -6.50 -12.97
N LEU A 422 -12.17 -5.86 -11.80
CA LEU A 422 -11.97 -6.50 -10.50
C LEU A 422 -13.00 -7.61 -10.26
N ARG A 423 -14.28 -7.36 -10.62
CA ARG A 423 -15.34 -8.35 -10.56
C ARG A 423 -15.06 -9.56 -11.46
N ALA A 424 -14.58 -9.33 -12.67
CA ALA A 424 -14.26 -10.40 -13.62
C ALA A 424 -13.07 -11.26 -13.17
N LEU A 425 -12.06 -10.65 -12.54
CA LEU A 425 -10.86 -11.31 -12.06
C LEU A 425 -11.02 -11.99 -10.69
N THR A 426 -12.12 -11.72 -9.98
CA THR A 426 -12.38 -12.37 -8.69
C THR A 426 -12.85 -13.80 -8.89
N PRO A 427 -12.16 -14.81 -8.29
CA PRO A 427 -12.53 -16.21 -8.39
C PRO A 427 -13.94 -16.48 -7.85
N ARG A 428 -14.64 -17.43 -8.46
CA ARG A 428 -16.01 -17.85 -8.06
C ARG A 428 -16.00 -19.32 -7.65
N PRO A 429 -16.88 -19.72 -6.71
CA PRO A 429 -17.87 -18.91 -5.98
C PRO A 429 -17.22 -18.00 -4.94
N THR A 430 -17.80 -16.80 -4.72
CA THR A 430 -17.37 -15.87 -3.66
C THR A 430 -18.10 -16.19 -2.34
N GLU A 431 -17.45 -15.86 -1.22
CA GLU A 431 -18.09 -15.94 0.10
C GLU A 431 -19.19 -14.87 0.26
N THR A 432 -20.11 -15.08 1.21
CA THR A 432 -21.25 -14.16 1.45
C THR A 432 -20.81 -12.72 1.65
N ALA A 433 -19.80 -12.50 2.47
CA ALA A 433 -19.32 -11.13 2.74
C ALA A 433 -18.71 -10.46 1.50
N GLU A 434 -18.04 -11.22 0.64
CA GLU A 434 -17.48 -10.70 -0.61
C GLU A 434 -18.57 -10.47 -1.66
N THR A 435 -19.53 -11.40 -1.77
CA THR A 435 -20.71 -11.20 -2.63
C THR A 435 -21.47 -9.92 -2.26
N LEU A 436 -21.64 -9.69 -0.96
CA LEU A 436 -22.32 -8.49 -0.47
C LEU A 436 -21.52 -7.22 -0.73
N ALA A 437 -20.19 -7.27 -0.56
CA ALA A 437 -19.31 -6.14 -0.87
C ALA A 437 -19.40 -5.74 -2.35
N LEU A 438 -19.35 -6.73 -3.24
CA LEU A 438 -19.54 -6.54 -4.68
C LEU A 438 -20.91 -5.93 -4.99
N SER A 439 -21.97 -6.48 -4.37
CA SER A 439 -23.34 -5.97 -4.57
C SER A 439 -23.52 -4.54 -4.07
N ALA A 440 -22.86 -4.19 -2.94
CA ALA A 440 -22.92 -2.84 -2.39
C ALA A 440 -22.24 -1.81 -3.31
N VAL A 441 -21.09 -2.18 -3.91
CA VAL A 441 -20.39 -1.30 -4.86
C VAL A 441 -21.18 -1.18 -6.16
N ALA A 442 -21.74 -2.28 -6.69
CA ALA A 442 -22.62 -2.22 -7.85
C ALA A 442 -23.84 -1.31 -7.61
N ALA A 443 -24.54 -1.48 -6.47
CA ALA A 443 -25.66 -0.64 -6.10
C ALA A 443 -25.27 0.84 -5.93
N ALA A 444 -24.08 1.11 -5.39
CA ALA A 444 -23.56 2.46 -5.25
C ALA A 444 -23.28 3.13 -6.60
N ILE A 445 -22.81 2.38 -7.58
CA ILE A 445 -22.59 2.86 -8.96
C ILE A 445 -23.96 3.18 -9.62
N GLU A 446 -24.92 2.25 -9.55
CA GLU A 446 -26.24 2.40 -10.19
C GLU A 446 -27.07 3.55 -9.59
N GLN A 447 -26.88 3.87 -8.29
CA GLN A 447 -27.62 4.91 -7.57
C GLN A 447 -26.85 6.24 -7.47
N ASP A 448 -25.65 6.34 -8.06
CA ASP A 448 -24.74 7.49 -7.85
C ASP A 448 -24.61 7.85 -6.36
N ALA A 449 -24.36 6.85 -5.53
CA ALA A 449 -24.40 6.98 -4.08
C ALA A 449 -23.31 7.90 -3.55
N GLY A 450 -23.66 8.76 -2.58
CA GLY A 450 -22.72 9.64 -1.90
C GLY A 450 -21.72 8.90 -0.99
N ALA A 451 -22.10 7.74 -0.42
CA ALA A 451 -21.21 6.91 0.41
C ALA A 451 -21.73 5.48 0.56
N ILE A 452 -20.85 4.58 1.01
CA ILE A 452 -21.21 3.27 1.54
C ILE A 452 -20.91 3.27 3.03
N ILE A 453 -21.95 3.13 3.87
CA ILE A 453 -21.82 2.96 5.32
C ILE A 453 -21.66 1.48 5.61
N VAL A 454 -20.61 1.08 6.34
CA VAL A 454 -20.42 -0.33 6.70
C VAL A 454 -20.19 -0.49 8.20
N LEU A 455 -20.93 -1.38 8.83
CA LEU A 455 -20.75 -1.74 10.22
C LEU A 455 -19.81 -2.96 10.30
N SER A 456 -18.63 -2.80 10.87
CA SER A 456 -17.65 -3.88 10.92
C SER A 456 -16.96 -3.96 12.28
N THR A 457 -16.70 -5.18 12.75
CA THR A 457 -15.95 -5.42 13.98
C THR A 457 -14.46 -5.58 13.71
N SER A 458 -14.09 -6.33 12.67
CA SER A 458 -12.71 -6.66 12.30
C SER A 458 -12.18 -5.88 11.08
N GLY A 459 -13.02 -5.02 10.48
CA GLY A 459 -12.66 -4.31 9.25
C GLY A 459 -12.78 -5.11 7.96
N VAL A 460 -13.02 -6.42 8.01
CA VAL A 460 -13.03 -7.30 6.82
C VAL A 460 -14.04 -6.84 5.79
N SER A 461 -15.28 -6.51 6.20
CA SER A 461 -16.31 -6.05 5.26
C SER A 461 -15.93 -4.74 4.57
N ALA A 462 -15.34 -3.78 5.31
CA ALA A 462 -14.86 -2.52 4.74
C ALA A 462 -13.73 -2.76 3.73
N ARG A 463 -12.78 -3.64 4.05
CA ARG A 463 -11.68 -4.03 3.17
C ARG A 463 -12.19 -4.71 1.88
N LEU A 464 -13.20 -5.59 2.00
CA LEU A 464 -13.81 -6.24 0.84
C LEU A 464 -14.54 -5.22 -0.06
N ILE A 465 -15.24 -4.24 0.51
CA ILE A 465 -15.84 -3.15 -0.26
C ILE A 465 -14.73 -2.31 -0.94
N SER A 466 -13.67 -1.96 -0.21
CA SER A 466 -12.51 -1.24 -0.74
C SER A 466 -11.82 -1.97 -1.90
N LYS A 467 -11.77 -3.31 -1.89
CA LYS A 467 -11.26 -4.13 -2.98
C LYS A 467 -11.89 -3.77 -4.32
N TYR A 468 -13.20 -3.53 -4.34
CA TYR A 468 -13.96 -3.22 -5.56
C TYR A 468 -13.95 -1.74 -5.96
N ARG A 469 -13.15 -0.92 -5.29
CA ARG A 469 -12.83 0.47 -5.68
C ARG A 469 -14.07 1.33 -5.97
N PRO A 470 -15.02 1.51 -5.02
CA PRO A 470 -16.14 2.41 -5.25
C PRO A 470 -15.66 3.85 -5.49
N ALA A 471 -16.40 4.59 -6.34
CA ALA A 471 -16.15 6.01 -6.57
C ALA A 471 -16.41 6.84 -5.31
N CYS A 472 -17.44 6.47 -4.53
CA CYS A 472 -17.79 7.13 -3.27
C CYS A 472 -16.96 6.64 -2.08
N PRO A 473 -16.88 7.43 -0.98
CA PRO A 473 -16.23 7.04 0.26
C PRO A 473 -16.93 5.85 0.95
N ILE A 474 -16.13 5.08 1.72
CA ILE A 474 -16.61 3.97 2.56
C ILE A 474 -16.50 4.43 4.02
N ILE A 475 -17.62 4.67 4.67
CA ILE A 475 -17.67 5.06 6.08
C ILE A 475 -17.78 3.79 6.92
N CYS A 476 -16.70 3.41 7.58
CA CYS A 476 -16.70 2.20 8.41
C CYS A 476 -16.88 2.53 9.88
N VAL A 477 -18.04 2.19 10.42
CA VAL A 477 -18.35 2.37 11.85
C VAL A 477 -17.98 1.12 12.63
N THR A 478 -17.07 1.27 13.58
CA THR A 478 -16.57 0.17 14.41
C THR A 478 -16.43 0.57 15.88
N ARG A 479 -16.63 -0.39 16.80
CA ARG A 479 -16.34 -0.25 18.22
C ARG A 479 -14.90 -0.61 18.60
N ASN A 480 -14.13 -1.15 17.67
CA ASN A 480 -12.75 -1.54 17.89
C ASN A 480 -11.82 -0.43 17.41
N GLU A 481 -11.17 0.24 18.36
CA GLU A 481 -10.24 1.35 18.06
C GLU A 481 -9.08 0.93 17.18
N GLN A 482 -8.48 -0.25 17.43
CA GLN A 482 -7.38 -0.76 16.62
C GLN A 482 -7.84 -1.04 15.18
N THR A 483 -9.03 -1.65 15.01
CA THR A 483 -9.63 -1.81 13.69
C THR A 483 -9.83 -0.47 12.98
N ALA A 484 -10.32 0.56 13.70
CA ALA A 484 -10.49 1.89 13.13
C ALA A 484 -9.15 2.45 12.62
N ARG A 485 -8.07 2.31 13.40
CA ARG A 485 -6.73 2.75 12.97
C ARG A 485 -6.20 1.94 11.79
N GLN A 486 -6.32 0.62 11.81
CA GLN A 486 -5.85 -0.29 10.75
C GLN A 486 -6.55 -0.09 9.40
N LEU A 487 -7.78 0.38 9.40
CA LEU A 487 -8.56 0.62 8.18
C LEU A 487 -7.99 1.73 7.30
N HIS A 488 -7.07 2.54 7.81
CA HIS A 488 -6.29 3.45 6.96
C HIS A 488 -5.44 2.74 5.90
N LEU A 489 -5.18 1.45 6.03
CA LEU A 489 -4.53 0.65 4.98
C LEU A 489 -5.44 0.41 3.77
N SER A 490 -6.76 0.58 3.90
CA SER A 490 -7.72 0.25 2.83
C SER A 490 -8.18 1.52 2.12
N ARG A 491 -7.98 1.58 0.80
CA ARG A 491 -8.30 2.74 -0.02
C ARG A 491 -9.77 3.13 0.08
N GLY A 492 -10.02 4.41 0.29
CA GLY A 492 -11.37 4.99 0.34
C GLY A 492 -12.13 4.73 1.64
N VAL A 493 -11.53 4.02 2.61
CA VAL A 493 -12.17 3.76 3.90
C VAL A 493 -11.95 4.94 4.84
N TYR A 494 -13.06 5.47 5.34
CA TYR A 494 -13.12 6.48 6.38
C TYR A 494 -13.53 5.80 7.69
N PRO A 495 -12.60 5.52 8.60
CA PRO A 495 -12.92 4.84 9.86
C PRO A 495 -13.58 5.80 10.85
N VAL A 496 -14.66 5.35 11.46
CA VAL A 496 -15.40 6.05 12.50
C VAL A 496 -15.48 5.15 13.73
N TRP A 497 -14.84 5.58 14.81
CA TRP A 497 -14.94 4.88 16.08
C TRP A 497 -16.25 5.24 16.79
N PHE A 498 -17.02 4.20 17.16
CA PHE A 498 -18.27 4.32 17.90
C PHE A 498 -18.03 4.02 19.38
N PRO A 499 -18.10 5.00 20.27
CA PRO A 499 -17.62 4.88 21.66
C PRO A 499 -18.54 4.05 22.58
N GLU A 500 -19.77 3.77 22.15
CA GLU A 500 -20.70 3.04 22.99
C GLU A 500 -20.30 1.56 23.17
N PRO A 501 -20.39 1.03 24.40
CA PRO A 501 -19.95 -0.32 24.70
C PRO A 501 -20.84 -1.39 24.03
N ARG A 502 -20.29 -2.61 23.97
CA ARG A 502 -21.02 -3.83 23.61
C ARG A 502 -21.92 -4.27 24.78
N GLY A 503 -22.84 -5.20 24.53
CA GLY A 503 -23.69 -5.77 25.57
C GLY A 503 -25.15 -5.32 25.47
N ILE A 504 -25.63 -5.20 24.22
CA ILE A 504 -27.01 -4.83 23.94
C ILE A 504 -27.86 -6.10 23.90
N PRO A 505 -29.02 -6.13 24.58
CA PRO A 505 -29.96 -7.23 24.51
C PRO A 505 -30.32 -7.59 23.05
N ALA A 506 -30.50 -8.88 22.77
CA ALA A 506 -30.74 -9.36 21.40
C ALA A 506 -31.99 -8.73 20.75
N GLU A 507 -33.02 -8.45 21.53
CA GLU A 507 -34.25 -7.78 21.09
C GLU A 507 -34.05 -6.33 20.70
N LYS A 508 -33.00 -5.67 21.23
CA LYS A 508 -32.64 -4.28 20.90
C LYS A 508 -31.58 -4.17 19.79
N TRP A 509 -31.19 -5.30 19.18
CA TRP A 509 -30.15 -5.35 18.14
C TRP A 509 -30.40 -4.40 16.96
N GLN A 510 -31.64 -4.33 16.49
CA GLN A 510 -31.98 -3.47 15.35
C GLN A 510 -31.79 -1.99 15.66
N ILE A 511 -32.14 -1.58 16.90
CA ILE A 511 -31.95 -0.19 17.38
C ILE A 511 -30.45 0.14 17.42
N ASP A 512 -29.61 -0.80 17.87
CA ASP A 512 -28.15 -0.64 17.90
C ASP A 512 -27.57 -0.49 16.49
N VAL A 513 -28.03 -1.29 15.55
CA VAL A 513 -27.63 -1.19 14.14
C VAL A 513 -28.00 0.18 13.58
N ASP A 514 -29.23 0.63 13.78
CA ASP A 514 -29.71 1.91 13.27
C ASP A 514 -28.97 3.08 13.95
N ASN A 515 -28.70 3.02 15.23
CA ASN A 515 -27.88 4.03 15.94
C ASN A 515 -26.46 4.15 15.37
N ARG A 516 -25.82 3.03 15.06
CA ARG A 516 -24.48 3.06 14.45
C ARG A 516 -24.51 3.63 13.03
N ILE A 517 -25.53 3.33 12.25
CA ILE A 517 -25.72 3.92 10.91
C ILE A 517 -25.92 5.43 11.05
N ARG A 518 -26.84 5.88 11.93
CA ARG A 518 -27.08 7.30 12.19
C ARG A 518 -25.82 8.04 12.63
N TYR A 519 -25.06 7.43 13.54
CA TYR A 519 -23.79 7.98 13.98
C TYR A 519 -22.80 8.17 12.85
N GLY A 520 -22.64 7.15 11.98
CA GLY A 520 -21.78 7.23 10.79
C GLY A 520 -22.22 8.31 9.81
N LEU A 521 -23.53 8.43 9.57
CA LEU A 521 -24.11 9.48 8.72
C LEU A 521 -23.88 10.88 9.31
N ARG A 522 -24.08 11.05 10.63
CA ARG A 522 -23.83 12.32 11.32
C ARG A 522 -22.38 12.77 11.19
N VAL A 523 -21.43 11.85 11.40
CA VAL A 523 -19.99 12.14 11.24
C VAL A 523 -19.69 12.52 9.79
N ALA A 524 -20.21 11.76 8.83
CA ALA A 524 -19.97 12.01 7.42
C ALA A 524 -20.55 13.36 6.93
N LEU A 525 -21.73 13.74 7.42
CA LEU A 525 -22.31 15.07 7.18
C LEU A 525 -21.48 16.19 7.80
N GLY A 526 -21.07 16.02 9.06
CA GLY A 526 -20.26 17.02 9.78
C GLY A 526 -18.89 17.26 9.14
N LEU A 527 -18.35 16.27 8.44
CA LEU A 527 -17.10 16.36 7.69
C LEU A 527 -17.28 16.80 6.22
N GLY A 528 -18.52 17.02 5.77
CA GLY A 528 -18.81 17.38 4.36
C GLY A 528 -18.59 16.22 3.37
N ILE A 529 -18.48 14.98 3.83
CA ILE A 529 -18.27 13.79 2.98
C ILE A 529 -19.53 13.46 2.20
N ILE A 530 -20.69 13.62 2.81
CA ILE A 530 -22.01 13.44 2.20
C ILE A 530 -22.86 14.70 2.38
N LYS A 531 -23.92 14.81 1.57
CA LYS A 531 -24.89 15.90 1.68
C LYS A 531 -26.24 15.36 2.17
N PRO A 532 -27.12 16.21 2.76
CA PRO A 532 -28.52 15.86 2.95
C PRO A 532 -29.15 15.35 1.64
N GLU A 533 -30.11 14.45 1.74
CA GLU A 533 -30.81 13.81 0.64
C GLU A 533 -29.99 12.88 -0.27
N ALA A 534 -28.68 12.80 -0.06
CA ALA A 534 -27.84 11.86 -0.81
C ALA A 534 -28.29 10.41 -0.57
N THR A 535 -28.23 9.58 -1.62
CA THR A 535 -28.40 8.14 -1.47
C THR A 535 -27.14 7.52 -0.88
N VAL A 536 -27.30 6.62 0.08
CA VAL A 536 -26.19 5.86 0.69
C VAL A 536 -26.54 4.38 0.77
N MET A 537 -25.49 3.53 0.64
CA MET A 537 -25.59 2.09 0.88
C MET A 537 -25.22 1.79 2.32
N ALA A 538 -26.04 1.01 3.05
CA ALA A 538 -25.72 0.56 4.39
C ALA A 538 -25.50 -0.97 4.41
N VAL A 539 -24.28 -1.39 4.79
CA VAL A 539 -23.86 -2.80 4.85
C VAL A 539 -23.69 -3.21 6.31
N GLN A 540 -24.37 -4.29 6.70
CA GLN A 540 -24.40 -4.73 8.09
C GLN A 540 -24.56 -6.26 8.22
N GLY A 541 -24.36 -6.78 9.43
CA GLY A 541 -24.72 -8.14 9.80
C GLY A 541 -26.16 -8.23 10.32
N TRP A 542 -26.74 -9.43 10.28
CA TRP A 542 -28.05 -9.72 10.84
C TRP A 542 -28.03 -9.97 12.35
N LYS A 543 -26.83 -10.21 12.91
CA LYS A 543 -26.58 -10.38 14.35
C LYS A 543 -25.17 -9.90 14.71
N GLY A 544 -24.91 -9.77 16.01
CA GLY A 544 -23.58 -9.40 16.52
C GLY A 544 -22.52 -10.48 16.29
N GLY A 545 -21.25 -10.07 16.27
CA GLY A 545 -20.09 -10.94 16.12
C GLY A 545 -19.45 -10.90 14.74
N LEU A 546 -18.42 -11.73 14.53
CA LEU A 546 -17.67 -11.84 13.29
C LEU A 546 -18.39 -12.73 12.26
N GLY A 547 -18.20 -12.48 10.97
CA GLY A 547 -18.65 -13.35 9.89
C GLY A 547 -20.15 -13.28 9.58
N HIS A 548 -20.88 -12.29 10.08
CA HIS A 548 -22.33 -12.19 9.93
C HIS A 548 -22.82 -11.11 8.96
N THR A 549 -21.91 -10.48 8.21
CA THR A 549 -22.24 -9.45 7.22
C THR A 549 -23.00 -10.07 6.04
N ASN A 550 -24.30 -9.74 5.92
CA ASN A 550 -25.18 -10.33 4.91
C ASN A 550 -26.36 -9.44 4.49
N THR A 551 -26.40 -8.17 4.93
CA THR A 551 -27.53 -7.28 4.67
C THR A 551 -27.05 -6.00 4.02
N LEU A 552 -27.71 -5.62 2.91
CA LEU A 552 -27.56 -4.34 2.22
C LEU A 552 -28.88 -3.58 2.30
N ARG A 553 -28.81 -2.30 2.66
CA ARG A 553 -29.93 -1.37 2.67
C ARG A 553 -29.58 -0.16 1.82
N ILE A 554 -30.52 0.36 1.07
CA ILE A 554 -30.44 1.64 0.35
C ILE A 554 -31.18 2.66 1.19
N LEU A 555 -30.53 3.76 1.55
CA LEU A 555 -31.08 4.78 2.44
C LEU A 555 -30.88 6.16 1.82
N SER A 556 -31.80 7.09 2.12
CA SER A 556 -31.60 8.51 1.87
C SER A 556 -31.12 9.18 3.17
N VAL A 557 -30.14 10.07 3.05
CA VAL A 557 -29.67 10.88 4.17
C VAL A 557 -30.77 11.88 4.55
N PRO A 558 -31.24 11.93 5.82
CA PRO A 558 -32.27 12.88 6.23
C PRO A 558 -31.88 14.33 5.94
N SER A 559 -32.88 15.13 5.58
CA SER A 559 -32.75 16.59 5.37
C SER A 559 -32.53 17.31 6.71
N ASP A 560 -33.19 16.85 7.79
CA ASP A 560 -33.02 17.36 9.15
C ASP A 560 -31.98 16.53 9.92
N PRO A 561 -30.85 17.14 10.39
CA PRO A 561 -29.89 16.44 11.22
C PRO A 561 -30.47 15.84 12.50
N ALA A 562 -31.57 16.37 13.05
CA ALA A 562 -32.22 15.82 14.23
C ALA A 562 -32.78 14.39 14.03
N ASP A 563 -33.12 14.02 12.78
CA ASP A 563 -33.52 12.65 12.44
C ASP A 563 -32.38 11.63 12.58
N LEU A 564 -31.16 12.10 12.74
CA LEU A 564 -29.97 11.28 13.01
C LEU A 564 -29.65 11.15 14.51
N ASP A 565 -30.51 11.65 15.42
CA ASP A 565 -30.33 11.47 16.84
C ASP A 565 -30.41 9.99 17.24
N LEU A 566 -29.53 9.61 18.17
CA LEU A 566 -29.45 8.24 18.62
C LEU A 566 -30.66 7.93 19.52
N HIS A 567 -31.32 6.81 19.24
CA HIS A 567 -32.36 6.32 20.12
C HIS A 567 -31.78 5.78 21.42
N SER A 568 -32.42 6.11 22.55
CA SER A 568 -32.03 5.55 23.84
C SER A 568 -32.19 4.02 23.84
N ILE A 569 -31.15 3.33 24.27
CA ILE A 569 -31.19 1.90 24.57
C ILE A 569 -31.15 1.80 26.09
N GLU A 570 -32.33 1.56 26.70
CA GLU A 570 -32.38 1.25 28.12
C GLU A 570 -31.60 -0.03 28.37
N ARG A 571 -30.63 0.03 29.26
CA ARG A 571 -29.85 -1.11 29.73
C ARG A 571 -30.47 -1.58 31.02
N ASP A 572 -31.05 -2.76 30.99
CA ASP A 572 -31.55 -3.43 32.18
C ASP A 572 -30.39 -3.83 33.08
#